data_16e78276abf43d62147dc7ace480fd61
#
_entry.id   16e78276abf43d62147dc7ace480fd61
#
_cell.length_a   1.000
_cell.length_b   1.000
_cell.length_c   1.000
_cell.angle_alpha   90.00
_cell.angle_beta   90.00
_cell.angle_gamma   90.00
#
_symmetry.space_group_name_H-M   'P 1'
#
loop_
_entity.id
_entity.type
_entity.pdbx_description
1 polymer ?
#
loop_
_entity_poly.entity_id
_entity_poly.type
_entity_poly.pdbx_seq_one_letter_code
_entity_poly.pdbx_strand_id
1 'polypeptide(L)'
;PLAFYQRGLLCGGATAAVDMNVYVNEMWLKSAIGATSLNLLMAMPTIPANPTGGAMFLGVYQSILTKAGNNGTFSPGKTLTDVQKQYISTVTGDTNAWRQVLNVGYWIDVSFSSYTNSNTGLTEWQATYKLVYSKGDAIRFVSGQDIMI
;
A
#
# COMPACT_ATOMS: atom_id res chain seq x y z
N PRO A 1 -1.37 -23.02 33.07
CA PRO A 1 -1.81 -22.32 31.88
C PRO A 1 -0.63 -21.56 31.29
N LEU A 2 -0.32 -21.84 30.02
CA LEU A 2 0.67 -21.09 29.28
C LEU A 2 -0.01 -19.82 28.74
N ALA A 3 0.35 -18.66 29.26
CA ALA A 3 -0.05 -17.39 28.71
C ALA A 3 1.05 -16.88 27.80
N PHE A 4 0.78 -16.76 26.49
CA PHE A 4 1.68 -16.04 25.61
C PHE A 4 1.02 -14.79 25.08
N TYR A 5 1.85 -13.78 24.96
CA TYR A 5 1.48 -12.53 24.37
C TYR A 5 1.65 -12.63 22.86
N GLN A 6 0.54 -12.77 22.12
CA GLN A 6 0.58 -12.92 20.68
C GLN A 6 0.44 -11.60 19.93
N ARG A 7 -0.25 -10.61 20.49
CA ARG A 7 -0.61 -9.36 19.76
C ARG A 7 -0.72 -8.18 20.70
N GLY A 8 -0.10 -7.07 20.29
CA GLY A 8 -0.30 -5.76 20.90
C GLY A 8 -1.55 -5.06 20.40
N LEU A 9 -2.27 -4.42 21.30
CA LEU A 9 -3.32 -3.47 20.97
C LEU A 9 -2.76 -2.06 21.06
N LEU A 10 -3.07 -1.25 20.06
CA LEU A 10 -2.73 0.16 20.04
C LEU A 10 -3.91 0.99 20.52
N CYS A 11 -3.64 1.99 21.34
CA CYS A 11 -4.62 3.01 21.70
C CYS A 11 -4.61 4.09 20.61
N GLY A 12 -5.77 4.38 20.05
CA GLY A 12 -5.90 5.40 19.00
C GLY A 12 -7.34 5.79 18.73
N GLY A 13 -7.56 6.78 17.87
CA GLY A 13 -8.88 7.20 17.42
C GLY A 13 -9.58 6.15 16.56
N ALA A 14 -10.84 6.38 16.21
CA ALA A 14 -11.70 5.43 15.49
C ALA A 14 -11.13 4.96 14.11
N THR A 15 -10.23 5.72 13.52
CA THR A 15 -9.59 5.41 12.22
C THR A 15 -8.19 4.80 12.36
N ALA A 16 -7.64 4.75 13.59
CA ALA A 16 -6.30 4.22 13.83
C ALA A 16 -6.27 2.69 13.74
N ALA A 17 -5.09 2.15 13.44
CA ALA A 17 -4.86 0.72 13.51
C ALA A 17 -4.96 0.26 14.97
N VAL A 18 -5.90 -0.64 15.26
CA VAL A 18 -6.06 -1.22 16.60
C VAL A 18 -5.04 -2.35 16.85
N ASP A 19 -4.67 -3.07 15.79
CA ASP A 19 -3.71 -4.17 15.87
C ASP A 19 -2.30 -3.68 15.55
N MET A 20 -1.37 -3.99 16.44
CA MET A 20 0.05 -3.62 16.29
C MET A 20 0.65 -4.21 15.01
N ASN A 21 0.28 -5.43 14.62
CA ASN A 21 0.78 -6.05 13.38
C ASN A 21 0.37 -5.25 12.15
N VAL A 22 -0.86 -4.75 12.12
CA VAL A 22 -1.35 -3.92 11.02
C VAL A 22 -0.56 -2.62 10.91
N TYR A 23 -0.29 -1.99 12.05
CA TYR A 23 0.52 -0.76 12.11
C TYR A 23 1.96 -1.01 11.66
N VAL A 24 2.59 -2.07 12.16
CA VAL A 24 3.98 -2.43 11.79
C VAL A 24 4.08 -2.74 10.29
N ASN A 25 3.11 -3.47 9.73
CA ASN A 25 3.06 -3.75 8.29
C ASN A 25 2.92 -2.48 7.46
N GLU A 26 2.13 -1.50 7.91
CA GLU A 26 2.02 -0.20 7.24
C GLU A 26 3.34 0.57 7.27
N MET A 27 4.00 0.64 8.43
CA MET A 27 5.30 1.29 8.57
C MET A 27 6.37 0.62 7.72
N TRP A 28 6.39 -0.72 7.72
CA TRP A 28 7.29 -1.50 6.90
C TRP A 28 7.07 -1.21 5.40
N LEU A 29 5.82 -1.21 4.94
CA LEU A 29 5.49 -0.94 3.54
C LEU A 29 5.98 0.44 3.09
N LYS A 30 5.72 1.47 3.89
CA LYS A 30 6.19 2.83 3.61
C LYS A 30 7.72 2.91 3.52
N SER A 31 8.41 2.29 4.48
CA SER A 31 9.88 2.23 4.50
C SER A 31 10.44 1.44 3.31
N ALA A 32 9.83 0.29 2.99
CA ALA A 32 10.28 -0.57 1.89
C ALA A 32 10.12 0.11 0.53
N ILE A 33 9.02 0.81 0.28
CA ILE A 33 8.82 1.59 -0.95
C ILE A 33 9.86 2.70 -1.06
N GLY A 34 10.10 3.45 0.02
CA GLY A 34 11.11 4.50 0.03
C GLY A 34 12.52 3.97 -0.26
N ALA A 35 12.93 2.90 0.42
CA ALA A 35 14.23 2.26 0.21
C ALA A 35 14.37 1.71 -1.23
N THR A 36 13.32 1.11 -1.77
CA THR A 36 13.34 0.56 -3.13
C THR A 36 13.41 1.66 -4.17
N SER A 37 12.71 2.77 -3.97
CA SER A 37 12.80 3.96 -4.83
C SER A 37 14.22 4.52 -4.85
N LEU A 38 14.84 4.66 -3.68
CA LEU A 38 16.22 5.13 -3.56
C LEU A 38 17.20 4.18 -4.23
N ASN A 39 17.06 2.88 -4.01
CA ASN A 39 17.91 1.87 -4.64
C ASN A 39 17.80 1.91 -6.17
N LEU A 40 16.60 2.10 -6.72
CA LEU A 40 16.42 2.24 -8.17
C LEU A 40 17.14 3.49 -8.70
N LEU A 41 16.99 4.63 -8.02
CA LEU A 41 17.66 5.88 -8.40
C LEU A 41 19.18 5.79 -8.33
N MET A 42 19.72 5.04 -7.36
CA MET A 42 21.16 4.81 -7.23
C MET A 42 21.70 3.80 -8.22
N ALA A 43 20.91 2.81 -8.61
CA ALA A 43 21.33 1.75 -9.56
C ALA A 43 21.31 2.22 -11.01
N MET A 44 20.47 3.19 -11.34
CA MET A 44 20.29 3.65 -12.72
C MET A 44 20.90 5.05 -12.91
N PRO A 45 21.80 5.22 -13.90
CA PRO A 45 22.40 6.53 -14.19
C PRO A 45 21.38 7.60 -14.56
N THR A 46 20.28 7.19 -15.23
CA THR A 46 19.20 8.08 -15.65
C THR A 46 17.91 7.29 -15.76
N ILE A 47 16.84 7.81 -15.19
CA ILE A 47 15.49 7.28 -15.36
C ILE A 47 14.69 8.32 -16.15
N PRO A 48 14.16 7.99 -17.33
CA PRO A 48 13.43 8.95 -18.14
C PRO A 48 12.07 9.27 -17.53
N ALA A 49 11.67 10.55 -17.56
CA ALA A 49 10.35 11.01 -17.10
C ALA A 49 9.28 10.75 -18.18
N ASN A 50 9.07 9.49 -18.50
CA ASN A 50 8.13 9.00 -19.52
C ASN A 50 7.53 7.63 -19.09
N PRO A 51 6.62 7.03 -19.87
CA PRO A 51 6.03 5.73 -19.52
C PRO A 51 7.03 4.61 -19.24
N THR A 52 8.22 4.63 -19.90
CA THR A 52 9.29 3.64 -19.65
C THR A 52 9.83 3.76 -18.23
N GLY A 53 10.12 5.00 -17.76
CA GLY A 53 10.54 5.22 -16.39
C GLY A 53 9.45 4.86 -15.38
N GLY A 54 8.18 5.13 -15.71
CA GLY A 54 7.03 4.68 -14.90
C GLY A 54 6.99 3.16 -14.75
N ALA A 55 7.20 2.42 -15.84
CA ALA A 55 7.27 0.97 -15.81
C ALA A 55 8.43 0.43 -14.96
N MET A 56 9.57 1.13 -14.93
CA MET A 56 10.71 0.77 -14.06
C MET A 56 10.34 0.89 -12.59
N PHE A 57 9.70 2.01 -12.17
CA PHE A 57 9.22 2.17 -10.80
C PHE A 57 8.16 1.13 -10.44
N LEU A 58 7.16 0.92 -11.31
CA LEU A 58 6.12 -0.08 -11.07
C LEU A 58 6.70 -1.49 -10.95
N GLY A 59 7.71 -1.84 -11.76
CA GLY A 59 8.38 -3.14 -11.70
C GLY A 59 9.04 -3.40 -10.35
N VAL A 60 9.77 -2.42 -9.79
CA VAL A 60 10.41 -2.58 -8.47
C VAL A 60 9.39 -2.55 -7.34
N TYR A 61 8.32 -1.74 -7.44
CA TYR A 61 7.24 -1.71 -6.45
C TYR A 61 6.46 -3.02 -6.43
N GLN A 62 6.26 -3.68 -7.58
CA GLN A 62 5.55 -4.95 -7.65
C GLN A 62 6.16 -6.01 -6.73
N SER A 63 7.49 -6.07 -6.64
CA SER A 63 8.18 -7.02 -5.76
C SER A 63 7.87 -6.74 -4.28
N ILE A 64 7.80 -5.47 -3.87
CA ILE A 64 7.48 -5.06 -2.50
C ILE A 64 6.00 -5.30 -2.20
N LEU A 65 5.12 -4.98 -3.14
CA LEU A 65 3.68 -5.20 -2.99
C LEU A 65 3.33 -6.69 -2.89
N THR A 66 4.04 -7.55 -3.63
CA THR A 66 3.90 -9.00 -3.48
C THR A 66 4.32 -9.46 -2.08
N LYS A 67 5.43 -8.95 -1.54
CA LYS A 67 5.86 -9.25 -0.16
C LYS A 67 4.83 -8.74 0.86
N ALA A 68 4.30 -7.53 0.64
CA ALA A 68 3.25 -6.95 1.50
C ALA A 68 1.98 -7.82 1.52
N GLY A 69 1.57 -8.34 0.36
CA GLY A 69 0.46 -9.28 0.26
C GLY A 69 0.72 -10.56 1.06
N ASN A 70 1.91 -11.15 0.90
CA ASN A 70 2.31 -12.36 1.64
C ASN A 70 2.39 -12.14 3.17
N ASN A 71 2.72 -10.91 3.59
CA ASN A 71 2.74 -10.52 5.01
C ASN A 71 1.34 -10.21 5.57
N GLY A 72 0.27 -10.31 4.75
CA GLY A 72 -1.10 -9.99 5.18
C GLY A 72 -1.35 -8.49 5.37
N THR A 73 -0.55 -7.63 4.72
CA THR A 73 -0.76 -6.16 4.75
C THR A 73 -2.03 -5.78 4.00
N PHE A 74 -2.35 -6.51 2.93
CA PHE A 74 -3.53 -6.29 2.09
C PHE A 74 -4.61 -7.33 2.38
N SER A 75 -5.87 -6.93 2.21
CA SER A 75 -7.05 -7.81 2.34
C SER A 75 -7.83 -7.85 1.03
N PRO A 76 -7.40 -8.69 0.05
CA PRO A 76 -8.18 -8.92 -1.16
C PRO A 76 -9.55 -9.52 -0.82
N GLY A 77 -10.58 -9.17 -1.62
CA GLY A 77 -11.93 -9.65 -1.40
C GLY A 77 -12.71 -8.97 -0.27
N LYS A 78 -12.12 -7.98 0.40
CA LYS A 78 -12.81 -7.21 1.44
C LYS A 78 -13.94 -6.38 0.82
N THR A 79 -15.17 -6.57 1.29
CA THR A 79 -16.33 -5.80 0.82
C THR A 79 -16.12 -4.31 1.06
N LEU A 80 -16.20 -3.53 -0.01
CA LEU A 80 -16.09 -2.08 0.02
C LEU A 80 -17.49 -1.46 0.04
N THR A 81 -17.71 -0.47 0.91
CA THR A 81 -18.92 0.34 0.89
C THR A 81 -18.92 1.27 -0.32
N ASP A 82 -20.08 1.76 -0.74
CA ASP A 82 -20.18 2.66 -1.89
C ASP A 82 -19.42 3.98 -1.67
N VAL A 83 -19.39 4.46 -0.43
CA VAL A 83 -18.57 5.62 -0.03
C VAL A 83 -17.07 5.34 -0.23
N GLN A 84 -16.60 4.15 0.15
CA GLN A 84 -15.20 3.75 -0.07
C GLN A 84 -14.88 3.61 -1.56
N LYS A 85 -15.76 3.03 -2.36
CA LYS A 85 -15.60 2.93 -3.82
C LYS A 85 -15.51 4.32 -4.46
N GLN A 86 -16.40 5.24 -4.07
CA GLN A 86 -16.37 6.61 -4.55
C GLN A 86 -15.10 7.35 -4.11
N TYR A 87 -14.67 7.18 -2.87
CA TYR A 87 -13.42 7.76 -2.37
C TYR A 87 -12.21 7.25 -3.16
N ILE A 88 -12.10 5.93 -3.40
CA ILE A 88 -11.04 5.35 -4.21
C ILE A 88 -11.05 5.97 -5.61
N SER A 89 -12.20 6.02 -6.27
CA SER A 89 -12.33 6.62 -7.61
C SER A 89 -11.92 8.09 -7.64
N THR A 90 -12.29 8.86 -6.63
CA THR A 90 -11.91 10.27 -6.51
C THR A 90 -10.39 10.44 -6.31
N VAL A 91 -9.80 9.64 -5.44
CA VAL A 91 -8.37 9.72 -5.12
C VAL A 91 -7.52 9.26 -6.31
N THR A 92 -7.92 8.20 -6.98
CA THR A 92 -7.16 7.62 -8.11
C THR A 92 -7.39 8.35 -9.42
N GLY A 93 -8.55 8.98 -9.60
CA GLY A 93 -9.03 9.51 -10.88
C GLY A 93 -9.54 8.43 -11.84
N ASP A 94 -9.58 7.17 -11.41
CA ASP A 94 -10.08 6.03 -12.18
C ASP A 94 -11.35 5.47 -11.53
N THR A 95 -12.45 5.50 -12.26
CA THR A 95 -13.77 5.00 -11.80
C THR A 95 -13.79 3.50 -11.53
N ASN A 96 -12.84 2.74 -12.06
CA ASN A 96 -12.74 1.29 -11.90
C ASN A 96 -11.63 0.83 -10.93
N ALA A 97 -10.82 1.75 -10.39
CA ALA A 97 -9.71 1.44 -9.49
C ALA A 97 -10.14 0.61 -8.26
N TRP A 98 -11.35 0.84 -7.75
CA TRP A 98 -11.91 0.09 -6.62
C TRP A 98 -12.03 -1.42 -6.91
N ARG A 99 -12.23 -1.84 -8.18
CA ARG A 99 -12.27 -3.25 -8.56
C ARG A 99 -10.90 -3.91 -8.40
N GLN A 100 -9.84 -3.18 -8.73
CA GLN A 100 -8.49 -3.68 -8.52
C GLN A 100 -8.17 -3.79 -7.03
N VAL A 101 -8.53 -2.77 -6.24
CA VAL A 101 -8.38 -2.83 -4.76
C VAL A 101 -9.18 -3.99 -4.17
N LEU A 102 -10.39 -4.26 -4.67
CA LEU A 102 -11.20 -5.39 -4.22
C LEU A 102 -10.54 -6.74 -4.57
N ASN A 103 -10.07 -6.91 -5.81
CA ASN A 103 -9.61 -8.20 -6.31
C ASN A 103 -8.17 -8.53 -5.88
N VAL A 104 -7.29 -7.53 -5.90
CA VAL A 104 -5.84 -7.70 -5.66
C VAL A 104 -5.44 -7.20 -4.27
N GLY A 105 -6.27 -6.35 -3.65
CA GLY A 105 -6.02 -5.72 -2.36
C GLY A 105 -5.38 -4.34 -2.46
N TYR A 106 -4.87 -3.94 -3.61
CA TYR A 106 -4.25 -2.62 -3.82
C TYR A 106 -4.38 -2.11 -5.25
N TRP A 107 -4.18 -0.82 -5.41
CA TRP A 107 -4.00 -0.11 -6.67
C TRP A 107 -2.81 0.83 -6.55
N ILE A 108 -1.94 0.89 -7.56
CA ILE A 108 -0.77 1.76 -7.58
C ILE A 108 -0.62 2.42 -8.94
N ASP A 109 -0.23 3.67 -8.92
CA ASP A 109 0.14 4.45 -10.11
C ASP A 109 1.37 5.30 -9.84
N VAL A 110 2.12 5.61 -10.91
CA VAL A 110 3.30 6.48 -10.88
C VAL A 110 3.12 7.57 -11.91
N SER A 111 3.14 8.81 -11.45
CA SER A 111 3.05 10.01 -12.28
C SER A 111 4.33 10.83 -12.21
N PHE A 112 4.61 11.57 -13.28
CA PHE A 112 5.74 12.48 -13.36
C PHE A 112 5.24 13.92 -13.45
N SER A 113 5.91 14.82 -12.74
CA SER A 113 5.69 16.26 -12.84
C SER A 113 7.03 16.99 -12.83
N SER A 114 7.10 18.10 -13.54
CA SER A 114 8.23 19.01 -13.46
C SER A 114 8.05 20.01 -12.32
N TYR A 115 9.12 20.39 -11.68
CA TYR A 115 9.13 21.47 -10.71
C TYR A 115 10.38 22.33 -10.90
N THR A 116 10.34 23.57 -10.45
CA THR A 116 11.51 24.44 -10.45
C THR A 116 12.22 24.31 -9.11
N ASN A 117 13.47 23.86 -9.13
CA ASN A 117 14.30 23.78 -7.94
C ASN A 117 14.61 25.18 -7.44
N SER A 118 14.18 25.52 -6.23
CA SER A 118 14.35 26.87 -5.64
C SER A 118 15.82 27.26 -5.41
N ASN A 119 16.72 26.28 -5.30
CA ASN A 119 18.14 26.55 -5.06
C ASN A 119 18.95 26.78 -6.35
N THR A 120 18.54 26.12 -7.44
CA THR A 120 19.28 26.17 -8.71
C THR A 120 18.55 26.96 -9.80
N GLY A 121 17.24 27.22 -9.64
CA GLY A 121 16.39 27.84 -10.66
C GLY A 121 16.13 26.94 -11.88
N LEU A 122 16.60 25.69 -11.87
CA LEU A 122 16.46 24.77 -12.98
C LEU A 122 15.16 23.98 -12.88
N THR A 123 14.60 23.60 -14.04
CA THR A 123 13.47 22.70 -14.11
C THR A 123 13.95 21.26 -13.91
N GLU A 124 13.45 20.61 -12.89
CA GLU A 124 13.73 19.22 -12.55
C GLU A 124 12.46 18.38 -12.63
N TRP A 125 12.60 17.06 -12.74
CA TRP A 125 11.49 16.11 -12.78
C TRP A 125 11.40 15.31 -11.48
N GLN A 126 10.18 15.09 -11.01
CA GLN A 126 9.91 14.23 -9.87
C GLN A 126 8.93 13.13 -10.26
N ALA A 127 9.14 11.95 -9.70
CA ALA A 127 8.20 10.85 -9.74
C ALA A 127 7.37 10.86 -8.45
N THR A 128 6.05 10.78 -8.61
CA THR A 128 5.11 10.66 -7.49
C THR A 128 4.35 9.36 -7.65
N TYR A 129 4.40 8.49 -6.64
CA TYR A 129 3.57 7.31 -6.61
C TYR A 129 2.32 7.55 -5.77
N LYS A 130 1.23 6.92 -6.17
CA LYS A 130 -0.03 6.90 -5.44
C LYS A 130 -0.41 5.44 -5.20
N LEU A 131 -0.50 5.04 -3.94
CA LEU A 131 -0.85 3.68 -3.53
C LEU A 131 -2.13 3.73 -2.70
N VAL A 132 -3.14 2.99 -3.14
CA VAL A 132 -4.39 2.77 -2.41
C VAL A 132 -4.53 1.29 -2.14
N TYR A 133 -4.78 0.88 -0.91
CA TYR A 133 -4.91 -0.53 -0.55
C TYR A 133 -5.98 -0.76 0.50
N SER A 134 -6.56 -1.96 0.46
CA SER A 134 -7.45 -2.45 1.49
C SER A 134 -6.62 -3.01 2.65
N LYS A 135 -6.79 -2.43 3.82
CA LYS A 135 -6.07 -2.84 5.03
C LYS A 135 -6.49 -4.24 5.46
N GLY A 136 -5.51 -5.09 5.74
CA GLY A 136 -5.71 -6.39 6.33
C GLY A 136 -6.23 -6.28 7.77
N ASP A 137 -7.23 -7.11 8.11
CA ASP A 137 -7.73 -7.26 9.47
C ASP A 137 -7.32 -8.64 10.00
N ALA A 138 -6.87 -8.71 11.23
CA ALA A 138 -6.44 -9.97 11.84
C ALA A 138 -7.62 -10.65 12.55
N ILE A 139 -7.80 -11.96 12.30
CA ILE A 139 -8.75 -12.78 13.06
C ILE A 139 -8.19 -12.97 14.47
N ARG A 140 -8.97 -12.60 15.48
CA ARG A 140 -8.57 -12.67 16.90
C ARG A 140 -9.26 -13.78 17.66
N PHE A 141 -10.40 -14.22 17.19
CA PHE A 141 -11.23 -15.19 17.86
C PHE A 141 -11.83 -16.17 16.85
N VAL A 142 -11.76 -17.44 17.17
CA VAL A 142 -12.40 -18.51 16.40
C VAL A 142 -13.33 -19.25 17.35
N SER A 143 -14.62 -19.33 17.00
CA SER A 143 -15.58 -20.20 17.66
C SER A 143 -16.11 -21.22 16.67
N GLY A 144 -16.16 -22.46 17.07
CA GLY A 144 -16.73 -23.57 16.30
C GLY A 144 -17.87 -24.22 17.05
N GLN A 145 -18.83 -24.80 16.33
CA GLN A 145 -19.87 -25.66 16.86
C GLN A 145 -19.87 -26.94 16.04
N ASP A 146 -19.62 -28.06 16.70
CA ASP A 146 -19.74 -29.37 16.10
C ASP A 146 -21.14 -29.90 16.38
N ILE A 147 -21.88 -30.28 15.33
CA ILE A 147 -23.21 -30.88 15.43
C ILE A 147 -23.09 -32.31 14.89
N MET A 148 -23.33 -33.27 15.76
CA MET A 148 -23.40 -34.67 15.39
C MET A 148 -24.88 -35.02 15.15
N ILE A 149 -25.21 -35.61 13.98
CA ILE A 149 -26.56 -36.04 13.59
C ILE A 149 -26.59 -37.55 13.61
#